data_29ab4c09334d14b5bef7138e01467b98
#
_entry.id   29ab4c09334d14b5bef7138e01467b98
#
_cell.length_a   1.000
_cell.length_b   1.000
_cell.length_c   1.000
_cell.angle_alpha   90.00
_cell.angle_beta   90.00
_cell.angle_gamma   90.00
#
_symmetry.space_group_name_H-M   'P 1'
#
loop_
_entity.id
_entity.type
_entity.pdbx_description
1 polymer ?
#
loop_
_entity_poly.entity_id
_entity_poly.type
_entity_poly.pdbx_seq_one_letter_code
_entity_poly.pdbx_strand_id
1 'polypeptide(L)'
;MKKILYYSAILISCVLLTQSGVVAQVKHKPVLNHIALYVFNLEKSTRFYRDVLELEITPEPFNDGKHTWFKIGDYSQLHLIEGAKQITPHEKSSHICFSVKSVKEFIVLLDKYKIDRINMKGDSKSPTIRPDGVSQIYFQDPDGYWIEVNDAKL
;
A
#
# COMPACT_ATOMS: atom_id res chain seq x y z
N MET A 1 15.95 -60.58 -73.20
CA MET A 1 15.53 -60.54 -71.77
C MET A 1 16.01 -59.24 -71.17
N LYS A 2 15.14 -58.24 -71.05
CA LYS A 2 15.49 -56.88 -70.53
C LYS A 2 15.02 -56.77 -69.06
N LYS A 3 15.96 -56.61 -68.12
CA LYS A 3 15.66 -56.32 -66.70
C LYS A 3 15.33 -54.91 -66.55
N ILE A 4 14.12 -54.65 -66.06
CA ILE A 4 13.65 -53.29 -65.72
C ILE A 4 14.02 -53.05 -64.23
N LEU A 5 14.92 -52.09 -63.97
CA LEU A 5 15.22 -51.61 -62.62
C LEU A 5 14.21 -50.54 -62.21
N TYR A 6 13.45 -50.78 -61.15
CA TYR A 6 12.61 -49.77 -60.52
C TYR A 6 13.40 -49.01 -59.46
N TYR A 7 13.66 -47.74 -59.63
CA TYR A 7 14.15 -46.85 -58.61
C TYR A 7 12.99 -46.29 -57.83
N SER A 8 12.85 -46.70 -56.60
CA SER A 8 11.91 -46.09 -55.65
C SER A 8 12.54 -44.82 -55.08
N ALA A 9 12.05 -43.67 -55.49
CA ALA A 9 12.45 -42.39 -54.88
C ALA A 9 11.65 -42.20 -53.57
N ILE A 10 12.34 -42.34 -52.43
CA ILE A 10 11.78 -42.00 -51.13
C ILE A 10 11.93 -40.49 -50.96
N LEU A 11 10.81 -39.76 -51.04
CA LEU A 11 10.73 -38.33 -50.66
C LEU A 11 10.68 -38.25 -49.14
N ILE A 12 11.82 -37.87 -48.55
CA ILE A 12 11.86 -37.50 -47.13
C ILE A 12 11.38 -36.07 -47.02
N SER A 13 10.12 -35.86 -46.63
CA SER A 13 9.55 -34.57 -46.29
C SER A 13 10.05 -34.16 -44.90
N CYS A 14 11.07 -33.28 -44.85
CA CYS A 14 11.47 -32.63 -43.61
C CYS A 14 10.40 -31.60 -43.20
N VAL A 15 9.50 -32.03 -42.31
CA VAL A 15 8.62 -31.10 -41.60
C VAL A 15 9.44 -30.33 -40.58
N LEU A 16 9.87 -29.13 -40.94
CA LEU A 16 10.43 -28.17 -39.99
C LEU A 16 9.31 -27.72 -39.05
N LEU A 17 9.19 -28.36 -37.89
CA LEU A 17 8.39 -27.87 -36.78
C LEU A 17 9.09 -26.61 -36.22
N THR A 18 8.69 -25.43 -36.70
CA THR A 18 9.01 -24.18 -36.05
C THR A 18 8.24 -24.14 -34.72
N GLN A 19 8.91 -24.52 -33.65
CA GLN A 19 8.41 -24.27 -32.29
C GLN A 19 8.41 -22.75 -32.10
N SER A 20 7.29 -22.11 -32.40
CA SER A 20 7.01 -20.75 -31.97
C SER A 20 6.90 -20.80 -30.44
N GLY A 21 8.02 -20.56 -29.76
CA GLY A 21 8.04 -20.38 -28.31
C GLY A 21 7.11 -19.22 -27.98
N VAL A 22 5.93 -19.52 -27.47
CA VAL A 22 5.06 -18.51 -26.86
C VAL A 22 5.83 -18.01 -25.64
N VAL A 23 6.56 -16.92 -25.79
CA VAL A 23 7.11 -16.18 -24.66
C VAL A 23 5.89 -15.67 -23.88
N ALA A 24 5.55 -16.37 -22.81
CA ALA A 24 4.52 -15.92 -21.90
C ALA A 24 4.96 -14.54 -21.40
N GLN A 25 4.29 -13.49 -21.88
CA GLN A 25 4.55 -12.13 -21.44
C GLN A 25 4.18 -12.05 -19.96
N VAL A 26 5.19 -12.05 -19.09
CA VAL A 26 4.99 -11.87 -17.66
C VAL A 26 4.39 -10.48 -17.48
N LYS A 27 3.09 -10.42 -17.27
CA LYS A 27 2.40 -9.15 -16.94
C LYS A 27 2.87 -8.74 -15.55
N HIS A 28 3.84 -7.85 -15.48
CA HIS A 28 4.23 -7.20 -14.23
C HIS A 28 3.07 -6.29 -13.80
N LYS A 29 2.31 -6.72 -12.78
CA LYS A 29 1.31 -5.85 -12.14
C LYS A 29 2.07 -4.83 -11.30
N PRO A 30 1.72 -3.53 -11.38
CA PRO A 30 2.26 -2.55 -10.45
C PRO A 30 1.96 -2.95 -9.01
N VAL A 31 2.93 -2.75 -8.13
CA VAL A 31 2.79 -2.92 -6.68
C VAL A 31 2.98 -1.57 -6.04
N LEU A 32 2.19 -1.26 -5.01
CA LEU A 32 2.34 -0.01 -4.26
C LEU A 32 3.73 0.01 -3.62
N ASN A 33 4.57 0.97 -4.03
CA ASN A 33 5.90 1.15 -3.49
C ASN A 33 5.87 2.05 -2.25
N HIS A 34 5.29 3.25 -2.37
CA HIS A 34 5.18 4.15 -1.22
C HIS A 34 4.01 5.13 -1.37
N ILE A 35 3.64 5.74 -0.24
CA ILE A 35 2.80 6.91 -0.12
C ILE A 35 3.67 8.02 0.44
N ALA A 36 3.63 9.22 -0.13
CA ALA A 36 4.36 10.39 0.37
C ALA A 36 3.39 11.40 0.95
N LEU A 37 3.70 11.92 2.16
CA LEU A 37 2.98 12.99 2.82
C LEU A 37 3.91 14.18 2.99
N TYR A 38 3.44 15.37 2.58
CA TYR A 38 4.16 16.61 2.70
C TYR A 38 3.79 17.28 4.02
N VAL A 39 4.74 17.34 4.97
CA VAL A 39 4.48 17.70 6.36
C VAL A 39 5.06 19.06 6.72
N PHE A 40 4.39 19.76 7.65
CA PHE A 40 4.80 21.06 8.15
C PHE A 40 5.93 20.96 9.20
N ASN A 41 5.87 19.92 10.04
CA ASN A 41 6.88 19.66 11.07
C ASN A 41 7.21 18.17 11.10
N LEU A 42 8.36 17.82 10.56
CA LEU A 42 8.80 16.44 10.42
C LEU A 42 8.86 15.70 11.76
N GLU A 43 9.43 16.33 12.78
CA GLU A 43 9.59 15.71 14.10
C GLU A 43 8.22 15.37 14.73
N LYS A 44 7.27 16.31 14.65
CA LYS A 44 5.91 16.09 15.19
C LYS A 44 5.19 14.95 14.47
N SER A 45 5.26 14.93 13.15
CA SER A 45 4.63 13.91 12.34
C SER A 45 5.35 12.56 12.48
N THR A 46 6.68 12.54 12.55
CA THR A 46 7.45 11.33 12.83
C THR A 46 7.05 10.69 14.17
N ARG A 47 6.95 11.49 15.24
CA ARG A 47 6.48 10.99 16.54
C ARG A 47 5.08 10.43 16.47
N PHE A 48 4.17 11.09 15.76
CA PHE A 48 2.80 10.61 15.61
C PHE A 48 2.76 9.22 14.95
N TYR A 49 3.39 9.04 13.79
CA TYR A 49 3.36 7.77 13.07
C TYR A 49 4.12 6.65 13.81
N ARG A 50 5.21 6.98 14.51
CA ARG A 50 5.96 6.02 15.33
C ARG A 50 5.20 5.61 16.60
N ASP A 51 4.63 6.55 17.33
CA ASP A 51 4.14 6.33 18.70
C ASP A 51 2.64 5.98 18.73
N VAL A 52 1.84 6.49 17.79
CA VAL A 52 0.39 6.27 17.72
C VAL A 52 0.04 5.12 16.78
N LEU A 53 0.66 5.06 15.61
CA LEU A 53 0.45 3.97 14.66
C LEU A 53 1.48 2.84 14.80
N GLU A 54 2.46 3.02 15.71
CA GLU A 54 3.52 2.05 16.01
C GLU A 54 4.28 1.58 14.75
N LEU A 55 4.44 2.50 13.77
CA LEU A 55 5.14 2.19 12.54
C LEU A 55 6.66 2.15 12.75
N GLU A 56 7.30 1.18 12.15
CA GLU A 56 8.75 1.02 12.15
C GLU A 56 9.42 2.03 11.21
N ILE A 57 10.37 2.82 11.76
CA ILE A 57 11.20 3.71 10.93
C ILE A 57 12.22 2.86 10.16
N THR A 58 12.35 3.15 8.87
CA THR A 58 13.33 2.52 7.98
C THR A 58 14.38 3.52 7.54
N PRO A 59 15.60 3.06 7.16
CA PRO A 59 16.62 3.93 6.60
C PRO A 59 16.11 4.66 5.37
N GLU A 60 16.42 5.96 5.27
CA GLU A 60 16.19 6.78 4.10
C GLU A 60 17.54 7.22 3.49
N PRO A 61 17.64 7.35 2.15
CA PRO A 61 18.93 7.54 1.50
C PRO A 61 19.41 8.99 1.45
N PHE A 62 18.56 9.98 1.72
CA PHE A 62 18.89 11.40 1.51
C PHE A 62 19.76 11.94 2.62
N ASN A 63 19.55 11.54 3.88
CA ASN A 63 20.30 11.99 5.07
C ASN A 63 20.35 13.51 5.19
N ASP A 64 19.29 14.21 4.77
CA ASP A 64 19.20 15.66 4.72
C ASP A 64 18.40 16.27 5.88
N GLY A 65 17.90 15.39 6.78
CA GLY A 65 17.07 15.80 7.93
C GLY A 65 15.66 16.25 7.57
N LYS A 66 15.21 16.04 6.33
CA LYS A 66 13.89 16.44 5.85
C LYS A 66 12.97 15.28 5.53
N HIS A 67 13.43 14.06 5.75
CA HIS A 67 12.70 12.84 5.42
C HIS A 67 12.63 11.90 6.62
N THR A 68 11.50 11.21 6.75
CA THR A 68 11.36 10.03 7.60
C THR A 68 10.57 8.99 6.84
N TRP A 69 11.10 7.77 6.77
CA TRP A 69 10.43 6.66 6.10
C TRP A 69 9.97 5.63 7.11
N PHE A 70 8.77 5.09 6.87
CA PHE A 70 8.18 4.02 7.68
C PHE A 70 7.82 2.83 6.83
N LYS A 71 7.95 1.64 7.40
CA LYS A 71 7.41 0.42 6.82
C LYS A 71 5.90 0.38 7.03
N ILE A 72 5.12 0.18 5.96
CA ILE A 72 3.65 0.00 6.01
C ILE A 72 3.18 -1.30 5.36
N GLY A 73 4.09 -2.13 4.92
CA GLY A 73 3.84 -3.44 4.31
C GLY A 73 5.16 -4.11 3.92
N ASP A 74 5.09 -5.30 3.35
CA ASP A 74 6.31 -6.04 2.98
C ASP A 74 7.12 -5.31 1.89
N TYR A 75 6.44 -4.55 1.03
CA TYR A 75 7.04 -3.86 -0.12
C TYR A 75 6.66 -2.39 -0.17
N SER A 76 6.00 -1.86 0.86
CA SER A 76 5.44 -0.51 0.83
C SER A 76 5.90 0.33 2.00
N GLN A 77 6.12 1.61 1.74
CA GLN A 77 6.58 2.58 2.72
C GLN A 77 5.66 3.80 2.79
N LEU A 78 5.68 4.47 3.93
CA LEU A 78 5.16 5.82 4.10
C LEU A 78 6.34 6.78 4.23
N HIS A 79 6.40 7.78 3.36
CA HIS A 79 7.44 8.80 3.39
C HIS A 79 6.87 10.11 3.91
N LEU A 80 7.42 10.64 4.99
CA LEU A 80 7.18 12.00 5.43
C LEU A 80 8.25 12.89 4.82
N ILE A 81 7.85 14.00 4.21
CA ILE A 81 8.73 14.96 3.54
C ILE A 81 8.44 16.35 4.12
N GLU A 82 9.41 16.97 4.80
CA GLU A 82 9.26 18.29 5.36
C GLU A 82 9.32 19.39 4.30
N GLY A 83 8.53 20.42 4.48
CA GLY A 83 8.56 21.62 3.63
C GLY A 83 7.20 22.26 3.40
N ALA A 84 6.12 21.68 3.89
CA ALA A 84 4.81 22.32 3.85
C ALA A 84 4.86 23.69 4.55
N LYS A 85 4.22 24.70 3.96
CA LYS A 85 4.22 26.06 4.51
C LYS A 85 3.10 26.30 5.51
N GLN A 86 2.11 25.43 5.50
CA GLN A 86 0.96 25.46 6.39
C GLN A 86 0.29 24.08 6.43
N ILE A 87 -0.48 23.83 7.49
CA ILE A 87 -1.36 22.67 7.57
C ILE A 87 -2.56 22.95 6.66
N THR A 88 -2.85 22.03 5.75
CA THR A 88 -3.94 22.15 4.76
C THR A 88 -5.08 21.21 5.12
N PRO A 89 -6.34 21.67 5.15
CA PRO A 89 -7.48 20.77 5.31
C PRO A 89 -7.55 19.74 4.15
N HIS A 90 -7.77 18.49 4.51
CA HIS A 90 -7.94 17.40 3.57
C HIS A 90 -9.37 16.83 3.66
N GLU A 91 -9.89 16.35 2.53
CA GLU A 91 -11.17 15.67 2.48
C GLU A 91 -11.07 14.29 3.14
N LYS A 92 -11.98 13.98 4.07
CA LYS A 92 -12.00 12.70 4.79
C LYS A 92 -12.12 11.49 3.86
N SER A 93 -12.79 11.65 2.73
CA SER A 93 -12.91 10.57 1.72
C SER A 93 -11.58 10.23 1.04
N SER A 94 -10.57 11.11 1.16
CA SER A 94 -9.20 10.86 0.72
C SER A 94 -8.34 10.56 1.96
N HIS A 95 -8.23 9.29 2.33
CA HIS A 95 -7.56 8.85 3.56
C HIS A 95 -6.62 7.66 3.32
N ILE A 96 -5.72 7.45 4.26
CA ILE A 96 -4.93 6.23 4.38
C ILE A 96 -5.62 5.33 5.39
N CYS A 97 -5.79 4.05 5.05
CA CYS A 97 -6.42 3.09 5.93
C CYS A 97 -5.41 2.07 6.45
N PHE A 98 -5.43 1.84 7.77
CA PHE A 98 -4.67 0.79 8.44
C PHE A 98 -5.61 -0.21 9.10
N SER A 99 -5.29 -1.51 8.98
CA SER A 99 -6.00 -2.57 9.69
C SER A 99 -5.33 -2.87 11.03
N VAL A 100 -6.15 -3.03 12.07
CA VAL A 100 -5.72 -3.40 13.42
C VAL A 100 -6.47 -4.64 13.91
N LYS A 101 -5.97 -5.31 14.94
CA LYS A 101 -6.66 -6.47 15.54
C LYS A 101 -7.99 -6.10 16.18
N SER A 102 -8.08 -4.89 16.76
CA SER A 102 -9.25 -4.43 17.50
C SER A 102 -9.30 -2.90 17.47
N VAL A 103 -10.32 -2.35 16.84
CA VAL A 103 -10.59 -0.91 16.88
C VAL A 103 -10.85 -0.43 18.32
N LYS A 104 -11.49 -1.27 19.16
CA LYS A 104 -11.73 -0.94 20.55
C LYS A 104 -10.43 -0.73 21.35
N GLU A 105 -9.43 -1.59 21.15
CA GLU A 105 -8.13 -1.45 21.79
C GLU A 105 -7.36 -0.25 21.25
N PHE A 106 -7.43 -0.01 19.94
CA PHE A 106 -6.80 1.13 19.31
C PHE A 106 -7.38 2.47 19.79
N ILE A 107 -8.67 2.52 20.10
CA ILE A 107 -9.32 3.69 20.72
C ILE A 107 -8.67 4.05 22.07
N VAL A 108 -8.33 3.08 22.89
CA VAL A 108 -7.62 3.33 24.17
C VAL A 108 -6.28 4.02 23.93
N LEU A 109 -5.59 3.64 22.85
CA LEU A 109 -4.33 4.27 22.47
C LEU A 109 -4.55 5.72 22.02
N LEU A 110 -5.56 5.99 21.18
CA LEU A 110 -5.92 7.36 20.79
C LEU A 110 -6.27 8.24 22.00
N ASP A 111 -7.03 7.70 22.96
CA ASP A 111 -7.38 8.42 24.19
C ASP A 111 -6.15 8.74 25.05
N LYS A 112 -5.18 7.81 25.15
CA LYS A 112 -3.89 8.03 25.82
C LYS A 112 -3.11 9.17 25.22
N TYR A 113 -3.11 9.29 23.87
CA TYR A 113 -2.42 10.36 23.17
C TYR A 113 -3.30 11.62 22.96
N LYS A 114 -4.52 11.63 23.50
CA LYS A 114 -5.48 12.74 23.37
C LYS A 114 -5.79 13.09 21.90
N ILE A 115 -5.85 12.09 21.05
CA ILE A 115 -6.18 12.23 19.64
C ILE A 115 -7.70 12.12 19.47
N ASP A 116 -8.28 13.16 18.91
CA ASP A 116 -9.71 13.20 18.62
C ASP A 116 -10.02 12.33 17.43
N ARG A 117 -11.21 11.69 17.46
CA ARG A 117 -11.68 10.76 16.42
C ARG A 117 -13.14 10.98 16.12
N ILE A 118 -13.52 10.53 14.94
CA ILE A 118 -14.92 10.56 14.50
C ILE A 118 -15.29 9.25 13.81
N ASN A 119 -16.59 9.00 13.70
CA ASN A 119 -17.13 7.91 12.88
C ASN A 119 -17.17 8.30 11.39
N MET A 120 -17.67 7.40 10.54
CA MET A 120 -17.81 7.64 9.10
C MET A 120 -18.70 8.85 8.80
N LYS A 121 -19.80 9.07 9.58
CA LYS A 121 -20.69 10.21 9.38
C LYS A 121 -20.10 11.53 9.92
N GLY A 122 -19.18 11.47 10.87
CA GLY A 122 -18.61 12.65 11.52
C GLY A 122 -19.44 13.19 12.68
N ASP A 123 -20.44 12.47 13.15
CA ASP A 123 -21.40 12.91 14.18
C ASP A 123 -21.18 12.25 15.55
N SER A 124 -20.22 11.31 15.67
CA SER A 124 -19.94 10.58 16.90
C SER A 124 -18.49 10.16 17.00
N LYS A 125 -18.00 9.99 18.24
CA LYS A 125 -16.70 9.38 18.55
C LYS A 125 -16.74 7.84 18.63
N SER A 126 -17.95 7.25 18.62
CA SER A 126 -18.11 5.80 18.58
C SER A 126 -17.82 5.26 17.19
N PRO A 127 -17.23 4.07 17.07
CA PRO A 127 -16.94 3.47 15.77
C PRO A 127 -18.20 3.29 14.92
N THR A 128 -18.06 3.38 13.61
CA THR A 128 -19.06 2.88 12.67
C THR A 128 -18.87 1.38 12.51
N ILE A 129 -19.96 0.63 12.57
CA ILE A 129 -19.97 -0.77 12.14
C ILE A 129 -20.46 -0.80 10.70
N ARG A 130 -19.63 -1.33 9.80
CA ARG A 130 -19.96 -1.48 8.38
C ARG A 130 -20.96 -2.63 8.18
N PRO A 131 -21.64 -2.70 7.01
CA PRO A 131 -22.55 -3.81 6.71
C PRO A 131 -21.91 -5.20 6.74
N ASP A 132 -20.61 -5.29 6.49
CA ASP A 132 -19.81 -6.52 6.57
C ASP A 132 -19.31 -6.84 7.99
N GLY A 133 -19.72 -6.07 9.00
CA GLY A 133 -19.39 -6.24 10.41
C GLY A 133 -18.05 -5.61 10.84
N VAL A 134 -17.30 -5.02 9.91
CA VAL A 134 -16.03 -4.35 10.21
C VAL A 134 -16.29 -3.05 10.98
N SER A 135 -15.56 -2.87 12.08
CA SER A 135 -15.57 -1.64 12.86
C SER A 135 -14.52 -0.66 12.31
N GLN A 136 -14.85 0.64 12.25
CA GLN A 136 -13.95 1.66 11.73
C GLN A 136 -14.10 3.01 12.42
N ILE A 137 -12.98 3.74 12.52
CA ILE A 137 -12.88 5.12 13.02
C ILE A 137 -11.99 5.95 12.13
N TYR A 138 -12.12 7.27 12.25
CA TYR A 138 -11.33 8.25 11.51
C TYR A 138 -10.72 9.27 12.46
N PHE A 139 -9.50 9.68 12.20
CA PHE A 139 -8.80 10.75 12.91
C PHE A 139 -7.80 11.42 11.96
N GLN A 140 -7.21 12.52 12.39
CA GLN A 140 -6.24 13.24 11.59
C GLN A 140 -4.85 13.15 12.21
N ASP A 141 -3.86 13.11 11.32
CA ASP A 141 -2.47 13.30 11.71
C ASP A 141 -2.17 14.79 12.02
N PRO A 142 -0.94 15.12 12.44
CA PRO A 142 -0.56 16.52 12.76
C PRO A 142 -0.66 17.50 11.59
N ASP A 143 -0.71 17.01 10.36
CA ASP A 143 -0.76 17.82 9.14
C ASP A 143 -2.16 17.88 8.51
N GLY A 144 -3.14 17.22 9.17
CA GLY A 144 -4.53 17.20 8.74
C GLY A 144 -4.88 16.09 7.76
N TYR A 145 -3.95 15.18 7.44
CA TYR A 145 -4.27 14.00 6.63
C TYR A 145 -5.19 13.06 7.41
N TRP A 146 -6.20 12.58 6.73
CA TRP A 146 -7.14 11.65 7.32
C TRP A 146 -6.59 10.21 7.33
N ILE A 147 -6.80 9.57 8.46
CA ILE A 147 -6.47 8.18 8.70
C ILE A 147 -7.74 7.45 9.09
N GLU A 148 -8.04 6.36 8.38
CA GLU A 148 -8.99 5.35 8.81
C GLU A 148 -8.23 4.25 9.54
N VAL A 149 -8.80 3.76 10.65
CA VAL A 149 -8.38 2.50 11.25
C VAL A 149 -9.58 1.59 11.33
N ASN A 150 -9.42 0.35 10.87
CA ASN A 150 -10.46 -0.67 10.91
C ASN A 150 -9.92 -2.03 11.35
N ASP A 151 -10.82 -2.98 11.68
CA ASP A 151 -10.49 -4.35 12.08
C ASP A 151 -10.79 -5.39 10.99
N ALA A 152 -10.75 -4.97 9.72
CA ALA A 152 -10.88 -5.89 8.59
C ALA A 152 -9.72 -6.91 8.60
N LYS A 153 -10.07 -8.17 8.42
CA LYS A 153 -9.07 -9.25 8.22
C LYS A 153 -8.63 -9.24 6.75
N LEU A 154 -7.35 -9.01 6.52
CA LEU A 154 -6.70 -9.07 5.21
C LEU A 154 -6.21 -10.49 4.93
#